data_4aac543385c2898210de93263f87ec69
#
_entry.id   4aac543385c2898210de93263f87ec69
#
_cell.length_a   1.000
_cell.length_b   1.000
_cell.length_c   1.000
_cell.angle_alpha   90.00
_cell.angle_beta   90.00
_cell.angle_gamma   90.00
#
_symmetry.space_group_name_H-M   'P 1'
#
loop_
_entity.id
_entity.type
_entity.pdbx_description
1 polymer ?
#
loop_
_entity_poly.entity_id
_entity_poly.type
_entity_poly.pdbx_seq_one_letter_code
_entity_poly.pdbx_strand_id
1 'polypeptide(L)'
;MNENENSYYNPEQLRKFQEHGVIIPDLSSVRIGREVAMKKFAAGSTLHPFVRINGPNTEIHAGANIGLYGPVTLDNSWIGENSVVGSLGAVTLKDTVVGPESIIGSGVAEQAVLLGKETTVNDFSTGYGFRIRKGSLYEEDASSAQHTDTKMTVLFPWTTLGSNINFCDVLLAGGTGPEPGYFSEVGSGTIHFNFSIRGDKATASLFGDVSSGVFLDQQRLFIGGNNSLLGPIQADFGAMTAADVRINGSFSAGLNFGHSLAKGKIDYDPRIFLGTMGIVRKQVNVLAELTALFHWYQQIRIACVAQTPQQKFIYESGLQMVELNHQERLSQLQRFVDAIDNSLRLALKTETVSKKEIAEQEHLLQCWPDIQNKLAAPASFELTAPNSLLNNIAEQQAQGKVVYTKLVQNLSQEGKQSGKQWLKSIAENVRNVFAEEIKKGK
;
A
#
# COMPACT_ATOMS: atom_id res chain seq x y z
N MET A 1 -12.39 33.07 -4.77
CA MET A 1 -13.60 32.25 -4.77
C MET A 1 -14.43 32.69 -3.60
N ASN A 2 -15.60 33.28 -3.82
CA ASN A 2 -16.55 33.55 -2.74
C ASN A 2 -17.07 32.20 -2.25
N GLU A 3 -16.45 31.66 -1.20
CA GLU A 3 -17.02 30.55 -0.47
C GLU A 3 -18.33 31.06 0.13
N ASN A 4 -19.43 30.42 -0.27
CA ASN A 4 -20.76 30.78 0.17
C ASN A 4 -20.77 30.59 1.71
N GLU A 5 -20.79 31.67 2.51
CA GLU A 5 -20.81 31.61 3.98
C GLU A 5 -21.96 30.73 4.51
N ASN A 6 -22.98 30.50 3.69
CA ASN A 6 -24.10 29.61 3.99
C ASN A 6 -23.79 28.10 3.91
N SER A 7 -22.61 27.69 3.43
CA SER A 7 -22.24 26.25 3.32
C SER A 7 -21.69 25.66 4.63
N TYR A 8 -21.36 26.47 5.62
CA TYR A 8 -20.84 26.04 6.91
C TYR A 8 -21.82 26.27 8.06
N TYR A 9 -21.67 25.49 9.15
CA TYR A 9 -22.34 25.78 10.40
C TYR A 9 -21.82 27.11 10.96
N ASN A 10 -22.74 27.96 11.45
CA ASN A 10 -22.38 29.19 12.17
C ASN A 10 -21.94 28.88 13.62
N PRO A 11 -21.32 29.85 14.35
CA PRO A 11 -20.83 29.62 15.71
C PRO A 11 -21.91 29.14 16.70
N GLU A 12 -23.17 29.61 16.57
CA GLU A 12 -24.26 29.14 17.42
C GLU A 12 -24.61 27.68 17.16
N GLN A 13 -24.60 27.26 15.90
CA GLN A 13 -24.80 25.88 15.52
C GLN A 13 -23.63 24.99 15.95
N LEU A 14 -22.39 25.49 15.92
CA LEU A 14 -21.20 24.77 16.41
C LEU A 14 -21.23 24.54 17.93
N ARG A 15 -21.96 25.37 18.72
CA ARG A 15 -22.19 25.11 20.15
C ARG A 15 -22.88 23.78 20.39
N LYS A 16 -23.75 23.32 19.48
CA LYS A 16 -24.39 22.02 19.59
C LYS A 16 -23.39 20.86 19.51
N PHE A 17 -22.29 21.03 18.77
CA PHE A 17 -21.19 20.05 18.76
C PHE A 17 -20.46 20.03 20.10
N GLN A 18 -20.28 21.18 20.77
CA GLN A 18 -19.74 21.25 22.14
C GLN A 18 -20.68 20.60 23.14
N GLU A 19 -21.98 20.82 23.03
CA GLU A 19 -23.01 20.16 23.84
C GLU A 19 -23.03 18.62 23.64
N HIS A 20 -22.68 18.18 22.44
CA HIS A 20 -22.48 16.76 22.09
C HIS A 20 -21.15 16.19 22.63
N GLY A 21 -20.30 17.02 23.21
CA GLY A 21 -19.03 16.63 23.83
C GLY A 21 -17.80 16.82 22.94
N VAL A 22 -17.91 17.46 21.77
CA VAL A 22 -16.77 17.84 20.94
C VAL A 22 -16.09 19.06 21.54
N ILE A 23 -14.79 19.03 21.70
CA ILE A 23 -14.00 20.15 22.25
C ILE A 23 -13.61 21.09 21.10
N ILE A 24 -14.14 22.31 21.11
CA ILE A 24 -13.83 23.35 20.13
C ILE A 24 -13.41 24.62 20.91
N PRO A 25 -12.11 24.86 21.11
CA PRO A 25 -11.64 25.99 21.90
C PRO A 25 -12.01 27.36 21.31
N ASP A 26 -12.09 27.48 19.99
CA ASP A 26 -12.46 28.70 19.28
C ASP A 26 -13.46 28.40 18.15
N LEU A 27 -14.73 28.67 18.43
CA LEU A 27 -15.83 28.47 17.48
C LEU A 27 -15.75 29.39 16.24
N SER A 28 -15.03 30.51 16.34
CA SER A 28 -14.95 31.48 15.25
C SER A 28 -13.98 31.05 14.13
N SER A 29 -13.03 30.18 14.45
CA SER A 29 -11.97 29.74 13.55
C SER A 29 -12.19 28.34 12.94
N VAL A 30 -13.11 27.54 13.50
CA VAL A 30 -13.45 26.20 12.99
C VAL A 30 -14.57 26.30 11.98
N ARG A 31 -14.43 25.54 10.89
CA ARG A 31 -15.45 25.46 9.83
C ARG A 31 -15.86 24.00 9.60
N ILE A 32 -17.13 23.70 9.80
CA ILE A 32 -17.70 22.38 9.51
C ILE A 32 -18.82 22.57 8.46
N GLY A 33 -18.70 21.86 7.34
CA GLY A 33 -19.70 21.85 6.26
C GLY A 33 -21.05 21.32 6.75
N ARG A 34 -22.13 21.91 6.29
CA ARG A 34 -23.51 21.50 6.71
C ARG A 34 -23.89 20.11 6.25
N GLU A 35 -23.19 19.57 5.26
CA GLU A 35 -23.32 18.21 4.79
C GLU A 35 -22.76 17.17 5.77
N VAL A 36 -21.93 17.60 6.74
CA VAL A 36 -21.33 16.73 7.76
C VAL A 36 -22.25 16.64 8.98
N ALA A 37 -22.83 15.47 9.21
CA ALA A 37 -23.76 15.27 10.30
C ALA A 37 -23.07 15.26 11.67
N MET A 38 -23.62 15.97 12.67
CA MET A 38 -23.06 16.06 14.02
C MET A 38 -22.83 14.67 14.68
N LYS A 39 -23.68 13.70 14.42
CA LYS A 39 -23.56 12.32 14.95
C LYS A 39 -22.28 11.58 14.52
N LYS A 40 -21.55 12.12 13.54
CA LYS A 40 -20.27 11.60 13.07
C LYS A 40 -19.07 12.10 13.87
N PHE A 41 -19.30 12.90 14.89
CA PHE A 41 -18.28 13.38 15.80
C PHE A 41 -18.49 12.74 17.16
N ALA A 42 -17.53 11.96 17.60
CA ALA A 42 -17.59 11.37 18.94
C ALA A 42 -17.24 12.41 20.03
N ALA A 43 -17.87 12.28 21.19
CA ALA A 43 -17.50 13.03 22.37
C ALA A 43 -16.03 12.81 22.74
N GLY A 44 -15.36 13.87 23.24
CA GLY A 44 -13.93 13.85 23.56
C GLY A 44 -12.99 14.12 22.38
N SER A 45 -13.50 14.24 21.15
CA SER A 45 -12.69 14.71 20.03
C SER A 45 -12.42 16.23 20.15
N THR A 46 -11.23 16.68 19.72
CA THR A 46 -10.80 18.08 19.80
C THR A 46 -10.53 18.66 18.40
N LEU A 47 -11.15 19.80 18.11
CA LEU A 47 -10.95 20.56 16.88
C LEU A 47 -10.28 21.91 17.23
N HIS A 48 -9.00 22.04 16.92
CA HIS A 48 -8.23 23.25 17.16
C HIS A 48 -8.55 24.36 16.15
N PRO A 49 -8.09 25.61 16.37
CA PRO A 49 -8.28 26.71 15.44
C PRO A 49 -7.82 26.36 14.01
N PHE A 50 -8.57 26.91 13.03
CA PHE A 50 -8.32 26.74 11.60
C PHE A 50 -8.54 25.32 11.05
N VAL A 51 -9.26 24.47 11.77
CA VAL A 51 -9.73 23.20 11.25
C VAL A 51 -10.93 23.43 10.33
N ARG A 52 -10.87 22.82 9.16
CA ARG A 52 -11.95 22.78 8.16
C ARG A 52 -12.37 21.33 7.91
N ILE A 53 -13.65 21.04 7.99
CA ILE A 53 -14.21 19.71 7.79
C ILE A 53 -15.30 19.78 6.74
N ASN A 54 -15.15 19.00 5.68
CA ASN A 54 -16.07 18.88 4.56
C ASN A 54 -16.36 17.39 4.27
N GLY A 55 -17.33 17.16 3.39
CA GLY A 55 -17.67 15.84 2.88
C GLY A 55 -18.59 15.06 3.83
N PRO A 56 -19.75 14.56 3.31
CA PRO A 56 -20.76 13.90 4.14
C PRO A 56 -20.29 12.61 4.81
N ASN A 57 -19.17 12.06 4.35
CA ASN A 57 -18.59 10.83 4.90
C ASN A 57 -17.50 11.09 5.96
N THR A 58 -17.17 12.37 6.25
CA THR A 58 -16.17 12.65 7.30
C THR A 58 -16.69 12.23 8.67
N GLU A 59 -15.85 11.50 9.41
CA GLU A 59 -16.15 10.94 10.71
C GLU A 59 -14.94 11.07 11.64
N ILE A 60 -15.16 11.48 12.91
CA ILE A 60 -14.09 11.73 13.88
C ILE A 60 -14.43 11.02 15.17
N HIS A 61 -13.55 10.13 15.61
CA HIS A 61 -13.74 9.27 16.78
C HIS A 61 -13.20 9.89 18.07
N ALA A 62 -13.51 9.25 19.20
CA ALA A 62 -13.20 9.74 20.53
C ALA A 62 -11.68 9.95 20.73
N GLY A 63 -11.32 11.00 21.45
CA GLY A 63 -9.92 11.31 21.74
C GLY A 63 -9.11 11.83 20.55
N ALA A 64 -9.68 11.85 19.34
CA ALA A 64 -8.97 12.41 18.17
C ALA A 64 -8.67 13.90 18.39
N ASN A 65 -7.44 14.32 18.07
CA ASN A 65 -6.92 15.66 18.26
C ASN A 65 -6.50 16.26 16.91
N ILE A 66 -7.26 17.24 16.42
CA ILE A 66 -7.16 17.71 15.04
C ILE A 66 -6.67 19.16 15.01
N GLY A 67 -5.51 19.42 14.40
CA GLY A 67 -5.00 20.77 14.12
C GLY A 67 -4.19 21.41 15.24
N LEU A 68 -3.52 20.62 16.08
CA LEU A 68 -2.79 21.13 17.26
C LEU A 68 -1.70 22.15 16.89
N TYR A 69 -0.97 21.94 15.79
CA TYR A 69 0.15 22.81 15.39
C TYR A 69 0.00 23.41 13.98
N GLY A 70 -1.19 23.40 13.42
CA GLY A 70 -1.44 24.03 12.12
C GLY A 70 -2.83 23.74 11.56
N PRO A 71 -3.21 24.46 10.49
CA PRO A 71 -4.52 24.27 9.88
C PRO A 71 -4.69 22.85 9.32
N VAL A 72 -5.85 22.26 9.53
CA VAL A 72 -6.19 20.94 9.00
C VAL A 72 -7.45 21.04 8.15
N THR A 73 -7.40 20.44 6.97
CA THR A 73 -8.58 20.23 6.12
C THR A 73 -8.86 18.74 5.99
N LEU A 74 -10.07 18.33 6.35
CA LEU A 74 -10.60 16.98 6.16
C LEU A 74 -11.73 17.03 5.14
N ASP A 75 -11.73 16.12 4.18
CA ASP A 75 -12.79 15.94 3.19
C ASP A 75 -13.04 14.46 2.98
N ASN A 76 -14.27 13.99 3.27
CA ASN A 76 -14.63 12.56 3.24
C ASN A 76 -13.61 11.66 3.92
N SER A 77 -13.09 12.08 5.07
CA SER A 77 -12.02 11.38 5.77
C SER A 77 -12.48 10.82 7.11
N TRP A 78 -12.01 9.64 7.45
CA TRP A 78 -12.30 8.95 8.71
C TRP A 78 -11.08 9.01 9.64
N ILE A 79 -11.26 9.50 10.87
CA ILE A 79 -10.19 9.67 11.85
C ILE A 79 -10.49 8.81 13.09
N GLY A 80 -9.65 7.84 13.33
CA GLY A 80 -9.76 6.88 14.43
C GLY A 80 -9.52 7.44 15.82
N GLU A 81 -9.84 6.64 16.80
CA GLU A 81 -9.71 6.98 18.22
C GLU A 81 -8.27 7.39 18.58
N ASN A 82 -8.12 8.39 19.44
CA ASN A 82 -6.86 8.89 19.99
C ASN A 82 -5.82 9.34 18.93
N SER A 83 -6.22 9.51 17.67
CA SER A 83 -5.31 9.94 16.62
C SER A 83 -5.01 11.43 16.71
N VAL A 84 -3.78 11.81 16.39
CA VAL A 84 -3.35 13.22 16.31
C VAL A 84 -3.11 13.59 14.86
N VAL A 85 -3.81 14.59 14.34
CA VAL A 85 -3.67 15.08 12.96
C VAL A 85 -3.14 16.52 12.98
N GLY A 86 -2.02 16.75 12.32
CA GLY A 86 -1.35 18.06 12.34
C GLY A 86 -0.38 18.20 13.52
N SER A 87 0.32 17.11 13.88
CA SER A 87 1.30 17.10 14.98
C SER A 87 2.60 17.90 14.66
N LEU A 88 2.82 18.25 13.39
CA LEU A 88 3.99 19.02 12.92
C LEU A 88 3.62 20.21 12.03
N GLY A 89 2.33 20.49 11.82
CA GLY A 89 1.89 21.61 10.98
C GLY A 89 0.65 21.27 10.14
N ALA A 90 0.49 22.00 9.02
CA ALA A 90 -0.68 21.89 8.17
C ALA A 90 -0.87 20.51 7.54
N VAL A 91 -2.14 20.02 7.52
CA VAL A 91 -2.52 18.74 6.91
C VAL A 91 -3.75 18.90 6.03
N THR A 92 -3.77 18.22 4.90
CA THR A 92 -4.97 17.99 4.09
C THR A 92 -5.18 16.51 3.89
N LEU A 93 -6.34 15.99 4.31
CA LEU A 93 -6.76 14.62 4.08
C LEU A 93 -8.03 14.62 3.23
N LYS A 94 -8.02 13.86 2.15
CA LYS A 94 -9.17 13.71 1.25
C LYS A 94 -9.40 12.23 0.95
N ASP A 95 -10.65 11.77 1.11
CA ASP A 95 -11.01 10.37 0.89
C ASP A 95 -10.00 9.41 1.59
N THR A 96 -9.62 9.75 2.83
CA THR A 96 -8.52 9.10 3.56
C THR A 96 -9.02 8.52 4.88
N VAL A 97 -8.59 7.30 5.18
CA VAL A 97 -8.84 6.63 6.46
C VAL A 97 -7.55 6.67 7.29
N VAL A 98 -7.64 7.21 8.49
CA VAL A 98 -6.58 7.26 9.49
C VAL A 98 -7.01 6.42 10.67
N GLY A 99 -6.43 5.25 10.84
CA GLY A 99 -6.71 4.30 11.91
C GLY A 99 -6.36 4.82 13.31
N PRO A 100 -6.76 4.10 14.37
CA PRO A 100 -6.57 4.54 15.75
C PRO A 100 -5.10 4.79 16.12
N GLU A 101 -4.87 5.63 17.14
CA GLU A 101 -3.55 5.94 17.72
C GLU A 101 -2.55 6.52 16.71
N SER A 102 -2.99 6.87 15.49
CA SER A 102 -2.11 7.43 14.45
C SER A 102 -1.60 8.81 14.81
N ILE A 103 -0.33 9.11 14.49
CA ILE A 103 0.26 10.43 14.65
C ILE A 103 0.67 10.96 13.27
N ILE A 104 -0.13 11.90 12.76
CA ILE A 104 0.01 12.48 11.43
C ILE A 104 0.71 13.83 11.53
N GLY A 105 1.89 13.95 10.93
CA GLY A 105 2.75 15.12 10.98
C GLY A 105 2.21 16.34 10.24
N SER A 106 2.79 16.68 9.08
CA SER A 106 2.25 17.68 8.17
C SER A 106 2.38 17.24 6.72
N GLY A 107 1.38 17.55 5.88
CA GLY A 107 1.40 17.12 4.48
C GLY A 107 0.01 16.89 3.88
N VAL A 108 -0.02 16.03 2.86
CA VAL A 108 -1.24 15.73 2.10
C VAL A 108 -1.41 14.23 1.94
N ALA A 109 -2.62 13.71 2.22
CA ALA A 109 -3.02 12.36 1.85
C ALA A 109 -4.32 12.40 1.03
N GLU A 110 -4.40 11.57 -0.01
CA GLU A 110 -5.55 11.46 -0.89
C GLU A 110 -5.78 10.01 -1.30
N GLN A 111 -7.01 9.50 -1.09
CA GLN A 111 -7.41 8.14 -1.41
C GLN A 111 -6.43 7.09 -0.86
N ALA A 112 -6.17 7.18 0.45
CA ALA A 112 -5.19 6.38 1.16
C ALA A 112 -5.77 5.83 2.46
N VAL A 113 -5.17 4.76 2.96
CA VAL A 113 -5.55 4.12 4.22
C VAL A 113 -4.32 3.87 5.07
N LEU A 114 -4.38 4.33 6.32
CA LEU A 114 -3.44 3.99 7.39
C LEU A 114 -4.22 3.20 8.43
N LEU A 115 -3.82 1.96 8.73
CA LEU A 115 -4.59 1.10 9.66
C LEU A 115 -4.45 1.49 11.13
N GLY A 116 -3.46 2.31 11.44
CA GLY A 116 -3.25 2.83 12.79
C GLY A 116 -1.99 2.29 13.47
N LYS A 117 -1.88 2.58 14.77
CA LYS A 117 -0.76 2.12 15.58
C LYS A 117 -1.24 1.13 16.64
N GLU A 118 -0.46 0.12 16.86
CA GLU A 118 -0.64 -0.88 17.91
C GLU A 118 0.48 -0.82 18.96
N THR A 119 1.56 -0.09 18.65
CA THR A 119 2.71 0.08 19.55
C THR A 119 3.10 1.56 19.69
N THR A 120 3.88 1.86 20.72
CA THR A 120 4.44 3.19 20.98
C THR A 120 5.91 3.31 20.56
N VAL A 121 6.45 2.33 19.87
CA VAL A 121 7.89 2.30 19.51
C VAL A 121 8.26 3.43 18.55
N ASN A 122 7.39 3.72 17.58
CA ASN A 122 7.56 4.88 16.71
C ASN A 122 6.69 6.05 17.20
N ASP A 123 7.25 7.25 17.28
CA ASP A 123 6.53 8.44 17.72
C ASP A 123 5.61 9.04 16.64
N PHE A 124 5.59 8.50 15.44
CA PHE A 124 4.79 9.02 14.32
C PHE A 124 4.36 7.92 13.33
N SER A 125 3.22 8.14 12.67
CA SER A 125 2.81 7.38 11.47
C SER A 125 3.33 8.07 10.21
N THR A 126 3.31 9.42 10.19
CA THR A 126 3.89 10.22 9.10
C THR A 126 4.64 11.44 9.65
N GLY A 127 5.80 11.74 9.06
CA GLY A 127 6.61 12.90 9.44
C GLY A 127 6.15 14.20 8.80
N TYR A 128 7.09 15.16 8.68
CA TYR A 128 6.85 16.48 8.07
C TYR A 128 6.91 16.40 6.54
N GLY A 129 5.99 17.09 5.85
CA GLY A 129 5.99 17.22 4.38
C GLY A 129 5.66 15.91 3.64
N PHE A 130 4.88 15.02 4.25
CA PHE A 130 4.47 13.79 3.58
C PHE A 130 3.52 14.07 2.40
N ARG A 131 3.54 13.19 1.42
CA ARG A 131 2.57 13.11 0.33
C ARG A 131 2.17 11.66 0.11
N ILE A 132 1.00 11.28 0.65
CA ILE A 132 0.45 9.94 0.48
C ILE A 132 -0.65 10.01 -0.57
N ARG A 133 -0.41 9.40 -1.71
CA ARG A 133 -1.29 9.46 -2.87
C ARG A 133 -2.12 8.18 -3.00
N LYS A 134 -3.11 8.25 -3.90
CA LYS A 134 -4.06 7.21 -4.24
C LYS A 134 -3.45 5.80 -4.22
N GLY A 135 -4.17 4.88 -3.57
CA GLY A 135 -3.83 3.46 -3.50
C GLY A 135 -2.69 3.13 -2.52
N SER A 136 -2.29 4.08 -1.66
CA SER A 136 -1.33 3.77 -0.60
C SER A 136 -2.05 3.16 0.60
N LEU A 137 -1.53 2.04 1.09
CA LEU A 137 -1.98 1.32 2.27
C LEU A 137 -0.80 1.19 3.23
N TYR A 138 -0.92 1.78 4.41
CA TYR A 138 0.01 1.62 5.53
C TYR A 138 -0.66 0.72 6.56
N GLU A 139 -0.18 -0.51 6.72
CA GLU A 139 -0.70 -1.41 7.73
C GLU A 139 -0.23 -1.01 9.14
N GLU A 140 -0.57 -1.78 10.16
CA GLU A 140 -0.35 -1.43 11.56
C GLU A 140 1.13 -1.09 11.85
N ASP A 141 1.37 0.03 12.52
CA ASP A 141 2.71 0.56 12.83
C ASP A 141 3.62 0.84 11.60
N ALA A 142 3.10 0.75 10.38
CA ALA A 142 3.85 1.22 9.22
C ALA A 142 4.00 2.75 9.28
N SER A 143 5.20 3.23 8.96
CA SER A 143 5.52 4.65 9.14
C SER A 143 6.38 5.23 8.02
N SER A 144 6.36 6.55 7.92
CA SER A 144 7.21 7.31 7.00
C SER A 144 7.76 8.58 7.65
N ALA A 145 9.05 8.83 7.50
CA ALA A 145 9.69 10.04 7.97
C ALA A 145 9.35 11.24 7.07
N GLN A 146 10.12 12.32 7.17
CA GLN A 146 9.83 13.56 6.47
C GLN A 146 10.06 13.49 4.95
N HIS A 147 9.26 14.27 4.21
CA HIS A 147 9.33 14.42 2.75
C HIS A 147 9.23 13.08 2.00
N THR A 148 8.36 12.21 2.46
CA THR A 148 8.10 10.91 1.83
C THR A 148 6.90 11.03 0.89
N ASP A 149 7.07 10.56 -0.35
CA ASP A 149 6.00 10.49 -1.35
C ASP A 149 5.72 9.02 -1.68
N THR A 150 4.47 8.57 -1.46
CA THR A 150 4.02 7.21 -1.81
C THR A 150 2.80 7.24 -2.74
N LYS A 151 2.69 6.25 -3.62
CA LYS A 151 1.54 6.03 -4.50
C LYS A 151 1.42 4.55 -4.86
N MET A 152 0.22 3.99 -4.82
CA MET A 152 0.03 2.57 -5.12
C MET A 152 1.06 1.70 -4.38
N THR A 153 1.24 1.98 -3.10
CA THR A 153 2.26 1.37 -2.25
C THR A 153 1.58 0.70 -1.07
N VAL A 154 1.89 -0.57 -0.86
CA VAL A 154 1.42 -1.35 0.27
C VAL A 154 2.60 -1.60 1.21
N LEU A 155 2.49 -1.06 2.42
CA LEU A 155 3.44 -1.25 3.50
C LEU A 155 2.83 -2.17 4.54
N PHE A 156 3.42 -3.32 4.76
CA PHE A 156 2.99 -4.27 5.79
C PHE A 156 3.32 -3.76 7.20
N PRO A 157 2.76 -4.38 8.25
CA PRO A 157 3.09 -4.02 9.61
C PRO A 157 4.59 -3.97 9.84
N TRP A 158 5.02 -3.00 10.63
CA TRP A 158 6.44 -2.81 10.97
C TRP A 158 7.34 -2.56 9.76
N THR A 159 6.89 -1.69 8.88
CA THR A 159 7.75 -1.12 7.83
C THR A 159 7.98 0.36 8.10
N THR A 160 9.18 0.85 7.82
CA THR A 160 9.53 2.27 7.98
C THR A 160 10.19 2.80 6.73
N LEU A 161 9.69 3.92 6.23
CA LEU A 161 10.33 4.69 5.17
C LEU A 161 11.12 5.85 5.79
N GLY A 162 12.39 5.96 5.48
CA GLY A 162 13.23 7.09 5.86
C GLY A 162 12.82 8.40 5.19
N SER A 163 13.63 9.44 5.32
CA SER A 163 13.34 10.76 4.77
C SER A 163 13.63 10.88 3.28
N ASN A 164 12.95 11.79 2.59
CA ASN A 164 13.18 12.11 1.17
C ASN A 164 13.04 10.90 0.25
N ILE A 165 12.03 10.09 0.47
CA ILE A 165 11.74 8.89 -0.29
C ILE A 165 10.65 9.16 -1.32
N ASN A 166 10.83 8.64 -2.55
CA ASN A 166 9.76 8.48 -3.53
C ASN A 166 9.55 6.99 -3.79
N PHE A 167 8.46 6.45 -3.27
CA PHE A 167 8.17 5.02 -3.27
C PHE A 167 6.80 4.76 -3.90
N CYS A 168 6.80 4.39 -5.17
CA CYS A 168 5.59 4.18 -5.95
C CYS A 168 5.54 2.78 -6.54
N ASP A 169 4.34 2.18 -6.54
CA ASP A 169 4.10 0.87 -7.12
C ASP A 169 4.90 -0.25 -6.45
N VAL A 170 4.89 -0.30 -5.12
CA VAL A 170 5.67 -1.23 -4.31
C VAL A 170 4.81 -1.93 -3.29
N LEU A 171 5.04 -3.23 -3.08
CA LEU A 171 4.65 -3.93 -1.87
C LEU A 171 5.94 -4.21 -1.08
N LEU A 172 5.97 -3.74 0.17
CA LEU A 172 7.07 -3.97 1.11
C LEU A 172 6.56 -4.75 2.32
N ALA A 173 7.07 -5.97 2.47
CA ALA A 173 6.77 -6.81 3.62
C ALA A 173 7.50 -6.33 4.87
N GLY A 174 6.85 -6.50 6.02
CA GLY A 174 7.39 -6.16 7.34
C GLY A 174 8.43 -7.15 7.83
N GLY A 175 8.89 -6.91 9.04
CA GLY A 175 9.81 -7.80 9.74
C GLY A 175 9.13 -8.63 10.82
N THR A 176 9.85 -8.88 11.92
CA THR A 176 9.39 -9.71 13.04
C THR A 176 8.98 -8.91 14.27
N GLY A 177 9.07 -7.58 14.24
CA GLY A 177 8.70 -6.73 15.36
C GLY A 177 8.92 -5.26 15.09
N PRO A 178 8.43 -4.39 15.98
CA PRO A 178 8.55 -2.95 15.85
C PRO A 178 9.90 -2.38 16.30
N GLU A 179 10.69 -3.17 17.03
CA GLU A 179 11.95 -2.71 17.61
C GLU A 179 13.05 -2.51 16.55
N PRO A 180 14.03 -1.63 16.78
CA PRO A 180 15.17 -1.44 15.88
C PRO A 180 15.86 -2.76 15.55
N GLY A 181 16.05 -3.03 14.27
CA GLY A 181 16.66 -4.28 13.79
C GLY A 181 15.66 -5.39 13.46
N TYR A 182 14.38 -5.24 13.80
CA TYR A 182 13.34 -6.23 13.55
C TYR A 182 12.32 -5.79 12.51
N PHE A 183 12.14 -4.49 12.28
CA PHE A 183 11.25 -3.97 11.23
C PHE A 183 11.96 -3.83 9.87
N SER A 184 11.22 -3.92 8.78
CA SER A 184 11.74 -3.63 7.45
C SER A 184 11.90 -2.12 7.25
N GLU A 185 13.01 -1.71 6.63
CA GLU A 185 13.38 -0.30 6.54
C GLU A 185 13.89 0.08 5.16
N VAL A 186 13.50 1.25 4.70
CA VAL A 186 14.05 1.89 3.50
C VAL A 186 14.79 3.16 3.92
N GLY A 187 16.08 3.20 3.65
CA GLY A 187 16.96 4.32 4.01
C GLY A 187 16.65 5.60 3.21
N SER A 188 16.92 6.73 3.85
CA SER A 188 16.64 8.06 3.32
C SER A 188 17.20 8.31 1.93
N GLY A 189 16.51 9.10 1.11
CA GLY A 189 16.94 9.44 -0.25
C GLY A 189 16.71 8.36 -1.30
N THR A 190 16.11 7.24 -0.93
CA THR A 190 15.85 6.13 -1.86
C THR A 190 14.68 6.45 -2.79
N ILE A 191 14.86 6.21 -4.09
CA ILE A 191 13.85 6.41 -5.13
C ILE A 191 13.56 5.10 -5.85
N HIS A 192 12.29 4.70 -5.87
CA HIS A 192 11.81 3.63 -6.74
C HIS A 192 11.27 4.22 -8.05
N PHE A 193 11.93 3.88 -9.14
CA PHE A 193 11.53 4.33 -10.47
C PHE A 193 10.45 3.40 -11.03
N ASN A 194 9.25 3.94 -11.16
CA ASN A 194 8.05 3.23 -11.61
C ASN A 194 7.70 3.46 -13.09
N PHE A 195 8.64 3.95 -13.87
CA PHE A 195 8.52 4.06 -15.33
C PHE A 195 9.87 3.87 -15.98
N SER A 196 9.88 3.48 -17.25
CA SER A 196 11.08 3.29 -18.05
C SER A 196 11.24 4.39 -19.09
N ILE A 197 12.36 4.39 -19.80
CA ILE A 197 12.59 5.26 -20.97
C ILE A 197 11.54 5.06 -22.07
N ARG A 198 10.85 3.93 -22.08
CA ARG A 198 9.72 3.62 -22.97
C ARG A 198 8.42 4.28 -22.56
N GLY A 199 8.36 4.86 -21.36
CA GLY A 199 7.17 5.47 -20.79
C GLY A 199 6.15 4.47 -20.23
N ASP A 200 6.51 3.18 -20.16
CA ASP A 200 5.67 2.15 -19.54
C ASP A 200 5.77 2.20 -18.01
N LYS A 201 4.74 1.65 -17.34
CA LYS A 201 4.66 1.50 -15.89
C LYS A 201 4.48 0.06 -15.45
N ALA A 202 4.90 -0.90 -16.26
CA ALA A 202 4.98 -2.30 -15.90
C ALA A 202 6.23 -2.57 -15.05
N THR A 203 6.38 -1.80 -13.98
CA THR A 203 7.60 -1.69 -13.15
C THR A 203 7.34 -1.92 -11.67
N ALA A 204 6.14 -2.38 -11.31
CA ALA A 204 5.80 -2.65 -9.92
C ALA A 204 6.73 -3.70 -9.30
N SER A 205 7.07 -3.50 -8.03
CA SER A 205 8.08 -4.28 -7.31
C SER A 205 7.52 -4.94 -6.06
N LEU A 206 8.10 -6.09 -5.73
CA LEU A 206 7.84 -6.86 -4.52
C LEU A 206 9.11 -6.93 -3.68
N PHE A 207 9.01 -6.54 -2.43
CA PHE A 207 10.02 -6.74 -1.40
C PHE A 207 9.44 -7.68 -0.34
N GLY A 208 9.85 -8.95 -0.38
CA GLY A 208 9.17 -10.07 0.25
C GLY A 208 7.95 -10.55 -0.54
N ASP A 209 7.16 -11.43 0.05
CA ASP A 209 5.91 -11.96 -0.49
C ASP A 209 4.76 -11.87 0.53
N VAL A 210 3.53 -12.01 0.05
CA VAL A 210 2.34 -11.96 0.91
C VAL A 210 2.17 -13.25 1.70
N SER A 211 2.41 -14.38 1.06
CA SER A 211 2.13 -15.70 1.63
C SER A 211 2.90 -15.95 2.93
N SER A 212 4.10 -15.37 3.06
CA SER A 212 4.91 -15.47 4.28
C SER A 212 4.84 -14.19 5.11
N GLY A 213 4.81 -13.03 4.46
CA GLY A 213 4.91 -11.72 5.09
C GLY A 213 3.77 -11.38 6.06
N VAL A 214 2.54 -11.80 5.74
CA VAL A 214 1.37 -11.55 6.62
C VAL A 214 1.47 -12.26 7.97
N PHE A 215 2.35 -13.24 8.13
CA PHE A 215 2.56 -13.98 9.38
C PHE A 215 3.58 -13.34 10.32
N LEU A 216 4.26 -12.29 9.90
CA LEU A 216 5.18 -11.48 10.70
C LEU A 216 6.30 -12.30 11.36
N ASP A 217 6.77 -13.33 10.68
CA ASP A 217 7.80 -14.25 11.15
C ASP A 217 9.01 -14.37 10.20
N GLN A 218 9.07 -13.47 9.20
CA GLN A 218 10.17 -13.46 8.23
C GLN A 218 11.25 -12.44 8.61
N GLN A 219 12.47 -12.70 8.16
CA GLN A 219 13.57 -11.75 8.33
C GLN A 219 13.23 -10.43 7.61
N ARG A 220 13.54 -9.31 8.27
CA ARG A 220 13.34 -7.98 7.72
C ARG A 220 14.08 -7.76 6.40
N LEU A 221 13.58 -6.84 5.61
CA LEU A 221 14.28 -6.26 4.48
C LEU A 221 14.93 -4.93 4.89
N PHE A 222 16.12 -4.65 4.39
CA PHE A 222 16.79 -3.39 4.65
C PHE A 222 17.34 -2.81 3.35
N ILE A 223 16.78 -1.68 2.93
CA ILE A 223 17.25 -0.95 1.75
C ILE A 223 18.10 0.22 2.25
N GLY A 224 19.38 0.22 1.91
CA GLY A 224 20.31 1.32 2.28
C GLY A 224 19.85 2.66 1.73
N GLY A 225 20.35 3.76 2.32
CA GLY A 225 19.98 5.10 1.87
C GLY A 225 20.55 5.47 0.49
N ASN A 226 19.96 6.48 -0.14
CA ASN A 226 20.36 7.02 -1.44
C ASN A 226 20.39 5.98 -2.58
N ASN A 227 19.49 5.00 -2.53
CA ASN A 227 19.45 3.95 -3.54
C ASN A 227 18.54 4.30 -4.72
N SER A 228 18.95 3.87 -5.91
CA SER A 228 18.15 3.90 -7.14
C SER A 228 17.54 2.52 -7.38
N LEU A 229 16.26 2.37 -7.16
CA LEU A 229 15.54 1.12 -7.37
C LEU A 229 14.81 1.17 -8.72
N LEU A 230 15.25 0.35 -9.68
CA LEU A 230 14.65 0.31 -11.03
C LEU A 230 13.70 -0.89 -11.12
N GLY A 231 12.42 -0.62 -11.02
CA GLY A 231 11.39 -1.65 -11.16
C GLY A 231 11.34 -2.28 -12.57
N PRO A 232 10.85 -3.51 -12.68
CA PRO A 232 10.32 -4.36 -11.64
C PRO A 232 11.40 -5.12 -10.85
N ILE A 233 11.36 -4.99 -9.52
CA ILE A 233 12.27 -5.66 -8.59
C ILE A 233 11.52 -6.76 -7.84
N GLN A 234 12.22 -7.84 -7.48
CA GLN A 234 11.77 -8.87 -6.56
C GLN A 234 12.89 -9.16 -5.56
N ALA A 235 12.65 -8.90 -4.29
CA ALA A 235 13.62 -9.12 -3.23
C ALA A 235 13.11 -10.18 -2.25
N ASP A 236 13.97 -11.13 -1.89
CA ASP A 236 13.66 -12.14 -0.90
C ASP A 236 13.74 -11.56 0.53
N PHE A 237 13.05 -12.17 1.49
CA PHE A 237 13.22 -11.85 2.90
C PHE A 237 14.68 -11.98 3.34
N GLY A 238 15.11 -11.11 4.25
CA GLY A 238 16.52 -11.04 4.67
C GLY A 238 17.45 -10.35 3.68
N ALA A 239 16.94 -9.83 2.57
CA ALA A 239 17.72 -9.06 1.64
C ALA A 239 18.06 -7.67 2.21
N MET A 240 19.31 -7.29 2.06
CA MET A 240 19.85 -5.99 2.45
C MET A 240 20.57 -5.36 1.27
N THR A 241 20.56 -4.05 1.15
CA THR A 241 21.39 -3.34 0.17
C THR A 241 22.36 -2.40 0.89
N ALA A 242 23.53 -2.22 0.32
CA ALA A 242 24.42 -1.12 0.73
C ALA A 242 23.76 0.24 0.39
N ALA A 243 24.28 1.31 0.97
CA ALA A 243 23.87 2.66 0.58
C ALA A 243 24.50 3.06 -0.76
N ASP A 244 23.86 4.02 -1.44
CA ASP A 244 24.33 4.62 -2.71
C ASP A 244 24.53 3.61 -3.83
N VAL A 245 23.59 2.64 -3.94
CA VAL A 245 23.68 1.61 -4.99
C VAL A 245 22.47 1.66 -5.93
N ARG A 246 22.69 1.15 -7.14
CA ARG A 246 21.61 0.91 -8.10
C ARG A 246 21.21 -0.55 -8.07
N ILE A 247 19.92 -0.79 -7.91
CA ILE A 247 19.33 -2.12 -7.90
C ILE A 247 18.33 -2.24 -9.06
N ASN A 248 18.43 -3.34 -9.80
CA ASN A 248 17.44 -3.75 -10.77
C ASN A 248 17.29 -5.28 -10.74
N GLY A 249 16.14 -5.79 -11.20
CA GLY A 249 15.91 -7.23 -11.27
C GLY A 249 15.59 -7.85 -9.91
N SER A 250 16.05 -9.07 -9.66
CA SER A 250 15.80 -9.81 -8.44
C SER A 250 17.07 -9.94 -7.61
N PHE A 251 16.94 -9.91 -6.28
CA PHE A 251 18.06 -10.12 -5.38
C PHE A 251 17.64 -10.89 -4.13
N SER A 252 18.54 -11.72 -3.63
CA SER A 252 18.29 -12.66 -2.54
C SER A 252 18.73 -12.11 -1.18
N ALA A 253 18.46 -12.88 -0.13
CA ALA A 253 18.93 -12.62 1.23
C ALA A 253 20.44 -12.34 1.29
N GLY A 254 20.84 -11.51 2.24
CA GLY A 254 22.20 -11.04 2.44
C GLY A 254 22.45 -9.63 1.91
N LEU A 255 23.69 -9.15 2.01
CA LEU A 255 24.09 -7.80 1.63
C LEU A 255 24.40 -7.71 0.13
N ASN A 256 23.63 -6.90 -0.58
CA ASN A 256 23.73 -6.68 -2.03
C ASN A 256 24.36 -5.31 -2.29
N PHE A 257 25.39 -5.28 -3.12
CA PHE A 257 26.15 -4.07 -3.48
C PHE A 257 25.67 -3.41 -4.77
N GLY A 258 24.55 -3.88 -5.33
CA GLY A 258 23.97 -3.34 -6.54
C GLY A 258 24.71 -3.69 -7.82
N HIS A 259 24.40 -2.98 -8.89
CA HIS A 259 24.96 -3.22 -10.21
C HIS A 259 25.73 -2.00 -10.71
N SER A 260 26.95 -2.22 -11.19
CA SER A 260 27.69 -1.22 -11.93
C SER A 260 27.12 -1.07 -13.34
N LEU A 261 26.93 0.16 -13.80
CA LEU A 261 26.61 0.42 -15.20
C LEU A 261 27.85 0.28 -16.07
N ALA A 262 27.69 -0.40 -17.20
CA ALA A 262 28.67 -0.34 -18.25
C ALA A 262 28.85 1.12 -18.72
N LYS A 263 30.12 1.57 -18.86
CA LYS A 263 30.42 2.85 -19.48
C LYS A 263 30.27 2.71 -20.98
N GLY A 264 29.58 3.63 -21.62
CA GLY A 264 29.47 3.64 -23.07
C GLY A 264 28.16 4.21 -23.59
N LYS A 265 28.02 4.18 -24.89
CA LYS A 265 26.84 4.57 -25.65
C LYS A 265 26.45 3.39 -26.54
N ILE A 266 25.17 3.10 -26.56
CA ILE A 266 24.57 2.14 -27.50
C ILE A 266 23.52 2.84 -28.34
N ASP A 267 23.30 2.39 -29.56
CA ASP A 267 22.15 2.80 -30.34
C ASP A 267 20.91 2.15 -29.75
N TYR A 268 19.93 2.96 -29.47
CA TYR A 268 18.74 2.53 -28.74
C TYR A 268 17.46 3.20 -29.26
N ASP A 269 16.49 2.39 -29.67
CA ASP A 269 15.15 2.88 -29.97
C ASP A 269 14.22 2.52 -28.80
N PRO A 270 13.74 3.50 -28.04
CA PRO A 270 12.87 3.25 -26.88
C PRO A 270 11.50 2.65 -27.26
N ARG A 271 11.12 2.67 -28.52
CA ARG A 271 9.88 2.09 -29.02
C ARG A 271 9.98 0.58 -29.26
N ILE A 272 11.21 0.03 -29.31
CA ILE A 272 11.45 -1.41 -29.48
C ILE A 272 11.65 -2.04 -28.10
N PHE A 273 10.73 -2.90 -27.72
CA PHE A 273 10.74 -3.55 -26.40
C PHE A 273 11.53 -4.85 -26.46
N LEU A 274 12.34 -5.06 -25.43
CA LEU A 274 13.13 -6.28 -25.25
C LEU A 274 12.86 -6.87 -23.87
N GLY A 275 12.97 -8.20 -23.76
CA GLY A 275 12.75 -8.93 -22.50
C GLY A 275 11.30 -8.89 -22.03
N THR A 276 10.34 -8.77 -22.94
CA THR A 276 8.92 -8.55 -22.66
C THR A 276 8.31 -9.63 -21.77
N MET A 277 8.60 -10.89 -22.04
CA MET A 277 8.09 -12.02 -21.23
C MET A 277 8.56 -11.98 -19.78
N GLY A 278 9.81 -11.52 -19.55
CA GLY A 278 10.36 -11.36 -18.21
C GLY A 278 9.62 -10.27 -17.41
N ILE A 279 9.29 -9.15 -18.05
CA ILE A 279 8.54 -8.05 -17.45
C ILE A 279 7.12 -8.51 -17.12
N VAL A 280 6.41 -9.11 -18.08
CA VAL A 280 5.03 -9.59 -17.88
C VAL A 280 4.97 -10.62 -16.75
N ARG A 281 5.89 -11.59 -16.72
CA ARG A 281 5.95 -12.59 -15.65
C ARG A 281 6.11 -11.95 -14.27
N LYS A 282 6.95 -10.94 -14.13
CA LYS A 282 7.13 -10.21 -12.86
C LYS A 282 5.86 -9.44 -12.47
N GLN A 283 5.15 -8.83 -13.42
CA GLN A 283 3.90 -8.14 -13.14
C GLN A 283 2.77 -9.11 -12.80
N VAL A 284 2.69 -10.26 -13.45
CA VAL A 284 1.76 -11.35 -13.05
C VAL A 284 2.07 -11.82 -11.63
N ASN A 285 3.34 -11.87 -11.23
CA ASN A 285 3.70 -12.20 -9.84
C ASN A 285 3.20 -11.13 -8.85
N VAL A 286 3.27 -9.85 -9.19
CA VAL A 286 2.67 -8.78 -8.35
C VAL A 286 1.16 -8.96 -8.22
N LEU A 287 0.45 -9.26 -9.32
CA LEU A 287 -0.99 -9.54 -9.30
C LEU A 287 -1.30 -10.78 -8.44
N ALA A 288 -0.48 -11.82 -8.50
CA ALA A 288 -0.63 -13.02 -7.68
C ALA A 288 -0.53 -12.72 -6.18
N GLU A 289 0.45 -11.92 -5.79
CA GLU A 289 0.61 -11.51 -4.39
C GLU A 289 -0.53 -10.58 -3.92
N LEU A 290 -0.99 -9.65 -4.75
CA LEU A 290 -2.14 -8.81 -4.43
C LEU A 290 -3.44 -9.62 -4.32
N THR A 291 -3.59 -10.68 -5.12
CA THR A 291 -4.73 -11.63 -5.01
C THR A 291 -4.66 -12.41 -3.70
N ALA A 292 -3.50 -12.88 -3.29
CA ALA A 292 -3.33 -13.53 -1.99
C ALA A 292 -3.65 -12.57 -0.83
N LEU A 293 -3.23 -11.31 -0.92
CA LEU A 293 -3.53 -10.27 0.07
C LEU A 293 -5.03 -9.95 0.12
N PHE A 294 -5.72 -9.92 -1.03
CA PHE A 294 -7.17 -9.77 -1.10
C PHE A 294 -7.87 -10.83 -0.26
N HIS A 295 -7.52 -12.11 -0.43
CA HIS A 295 -8.13 -13.20 0.34
C HIS A 295 -7.74 -13.19 1.81
N TRP A 296 -6.52 -12.73 2.16
CA TRP A 296 -6.13 -12.50 3.54
C TRP A 296 -7.02 -11.45 4.21
N TYR A 297 -7.26 -10.31 3.55
CA TYR A 297 -8.15 -9.29 4.06
C TYR A 297 -9.58 -9.80 4.21
N GLN A 298 -10.12 -10.42 3.16
CA GLN A 298 -11.51 -10.87 3.12
C GLN A 298 -11.80 -11.96 4.15
N GLN A 299 -11.01 -13.03 4.16
CA GLN A 299 -11.30 -14.21 4.96
C GLN A 299 -10.71 -14.16 6.37
N ILE A 300 -9.62 -13.42 6.58
CA ILE A 300 -8.96 -13.35 7.88
C ILE A 300 -9.24 -12.02 8.57
N ARG A 301 -8.79 -10.89 8.02
CA ARG A 301 -8.93 -9.60 8.70
C ARG A 301 -10.39 -9.20 8.94
N ILE A 302 -11.22 -9.27 7.91
CA ILE A 302 -12.62 -8.83 7.96
C ILE A 302 -13.52 -9.89 8.61
N ALA A 303 -13.40 -11.15 8.16
CA ALA A 303 -14.32 -12.19 8.63
C ALA A 303 -13.97 -12.77 10.00
N CYS A 304 -12.69 -12.80 10.38
CA CYS A 304 -12.25 -13.47 11.60
C CYS A 304 -11.67 -12.51 12.65
N VAL A 305 -10.86 -11.51 12.25
CA VAL A 305 -10.15 -10.66 13.21
C VAL A 305 -10.97 -9.46 13.67
N ALA A 306 -11.76 -8.86 12.80
CA ALA A 306 -12.55 -7.67 13.15
C ALA A 306 -13.59 -7.99 14.22
N GLN A 307 -13.46 -7.40 15.42
CA GLN A 307 -14.35 -7.58 16.56
C GLN A 307 -15.34 -6.42 16.73
N THR A 308 -15.07 -5.27 16.10
CA THR A 308 -15.91 -4.08 16.21
C THR A 308 -16.28 -3.56 14.82
N PRO A 309 -17.40 -2.82 14.68
CA PRO A 309 -17.74 -2.17 13.41
C PRO A 309 -16.65 -1.25 12.88
N GLN A 310 -15.90 -0.56 13.76
CA GLN A 310 -14.79 0.31 13.39
C GLN A 310 -13.61 -0.48 12.81
N GLN A 311 -13.21 -1.57 13.46
CA GLN A 311 -12.16 -2.46 12.93
C GLN A 311 -12.56 -3.03 11.58
N LYS A 312 -13.82 -3.47 11.45
CA LYS A 312 -14.34 -3.98 10.18
C LYS A 312 -14.25 -2.92 9.08
N PHE A 313 -14.70 -1.70 9.37
CA PHE A 313 -14.61 -0.56 8.42
C PHE A 313 -13.17 -0.28 7.98
N ILE A 314 -12.21 -0.28 8.91
CA ILE A 314 -10.80 -0.03 8.62
C ILE A 314 -10.24 -1.14 7.71
N TYR A 315 -10.53 -2.40 7.99
CA TYR A 315 -10.06 -3.51 7.16
C TYR A 315 -10.76 -3.58 5.79
N GLU A 316 -12.05 -3.24 5.72
CA GLU A 316 -12.76 -3.07 4.44
C GLU A 316 -12.14 -1.93 3.60
N SER A 317 -11.74 -0.84 4.25
CA SER A 317 -11.03 0.26 3.59
C SER A 317 -9.64 -0.18 3.10
N GLY A 318 -8.91 -0.99 3.88
CA GLY A 318 -7.66 -1.62 3.47
C GLY A 318 -7.84 -2.55 2.27
N LEU A 319 -8.88 -3.38 2.27
CA LEU A 319 -9.23 -4.24 1.15
C LEU A 319 -9.48 -3.43 -0.14
N GLN A 320 -10.19 -2.31 -0.04
CA GLN A 320 -10.40 -1.40 -1.19
C GLN A 320 -9.07 -0.90 -1.77
N MET A 321 -8.05 -0.63 -0.94
CA MET A 321 -6.73 -0.24 -1.43
C MET A 321 -6.01 -1.41 -2.13
N VAL A 322 -6.17 -2.63 -1.64
CA VAL A 322 -5.63 -3.84 -2.30
C VAL A 322 -6.27 -4.05 -3.67
N GLU A 323 -7.60 -3.95 -3.76
CA GLU A 323 -8.34 -4.04 -5.03
C GLU A 323 -7.91 -2.94 -6.02
N LEU A 324 -7.76 -1.72 -5.53
CA LEU A 324 -7.33 -0.59 -6.34
C LEU A 324 -5.91 -0.81 -6.89
N ASN A 325 -4.99 -1.34 -6.08
CA ASN A 325 -3.66 -1.73 -6.53
C ASN A 325 -3.71 -2.84 -7.59
N HIS A 326 -4.53 -3.87 -7.38
CA HIS A 326 -4.70 -4.95 -8.34
C HIS A 326 -5.20 -4.43 -9.70
N GLN A 327 -6.26 -3.62 -9.70
CA GLN A 327 -6.82 -3.01 -10.91
C GLN A 327 -5.82 -2.13 -11.63
N GLU A 328 -5.08 -1.29 -10.90
CA GLU A 328 -4.03 -0.43 -11.49
C GLU A 328 -2.92 -1.27 -12.12
N ARG A 329 -2.45 -2.34 -11.45
CA ARG A 329 -1.41 -3.23 -12.00
C ARG A 329 -1.87 -3.91 -13.28
N LEU A 330 -3.08 -4.42 -13.31
CA LEU A 330 -3.63 -5.03 -14.51
C LEU A 330 -3.78 -4.01 -15.65
N SER A 331 -4.26 -2.80 -15.35
CA SER A 331 -4.38 -1.71 -16.32
C SER A 331 -3.03 -1.27 -16.90
N GLN A 332 -1.99 -1.15 -16.05
CA GLN A 332 -0.65 -0.78 -16.52
C GLN A 332 -0.02 -1.91 -17.35
N LEU A 333 -0.28 -3.16 -16.98
CA LEU A 333 0.18 -4.32 -17.74
C LEU A 333 -0.53 -4.39 -19.10
N GLN A 334 -1.82 -4.10 -19.18
CA GLN A 334 -2.56 -3.97 -20.44
C GLN A 334 -1.90 -2.92 -21.35
N ARG A 335 -1.64 -1.72 -20.84
CA ARG A 335 -0.99 -0.65 -21.61
C ARG A 335 0.40 -1.05 -22.13
N PHE A 336 1.13 -1.81 -21.32
CA PHE A 336 2.42 -2.35 -21.75
C PHE A 336 2.26 -3.33 -22.91
N VAL A 337 1.28 -4.26 -22.83
CA VAL A 337 1.00 -5.23 -23.89
C VAL A 337 0.49 -4.55 -25.15
N ASP A 338 -0.40 -3.56 -25.05
CA ASP A 338 -0.86 -2.75 -26.20
C ASP A 338 0.32 -2.10 -26.96
N ALA A 339 1.34 -1.66 -26.22
CA ALA A 339 2.51 -1.04 -26.84
C ALA A 339 3.44 -2.07 -27.53
N ILE A 340 3.34 -3.36 -27.22
CA ILE A 340 4.13 -4.42 -27.85
C ILE A 340 3.80 -4.56 -29.34
N ASP A 341 2.56 -4.38 -29.78
CA ASP A 341 2.20 -4.45 -31.20
C ASP A 341 2.99 -3.45 -32.06
N ASN A 342 3.12 -2.20 -31.60
CA ASN A 342 3.93 -1.21 -32.29
C ASN A 342 5.44 -1.54 -32.23
N SER A 343 5.92 -2.01 -31.09
CA SER A 343 7.30 -2.48 -30.93
C SER A 343 7.64 -3.58 -31.93
N LEU A 344 6.76 -4.57 -32.06
CA LEU A 344 6.92 -5.70 -32.97
C LEU A 344 7.00 -5.26 -34.44
N ARG A 345 6.12 -4.34 -34.87
CA ARG A 345 6.15 -3.78 -36.24
C ARG A 345 7.45 -3.04 -36.56
N LEU A 346 8.03 -2.36 -35.59
CA LEU A 346 9.32 -1.68 -35.73
C LEU A 346 10.47 -2.68 -35.74
N ALA A 347 10.45 -3.66 -34.85
CA ALA A 347 11.45 -4.72 -34.74
C ALA A 347 11.63 -5.51 -36.06
N LEU A 348 10.49 -5.85 -36.69
CA LEU A 348 10.46 -6.56 -37.98
C LEU A 348 11.11 -5.76 -39.13
N LYS A 349 11.13 -4.42 -39.06
CA LYS A 349 11.71 -3.55 -40.05
C LYS A 349 13.22 -3.34 -39.88
N THR A 350 13.71 -3.48 -38.65
CA THR A 350 15.07 -3.08 -38.27
C THR A 350 16.04 -4.27 -38.16
N GLU A 351 15.53 -5.50 -38.12
CA GLU A 351 16.32 -6.75 -37.93
C GLU A 351 17.17 -6.73 -36.64
N THR A 352 16.87 -5.83 -35.70
CA THR A 352 17.65 -5.63 -34.47
C THR A 352 17.23 -6.54 -33.32
N VAL A 353 16.09 -7.26 -33.46
CA VAL A 353 15.50 -8.11 -32.44
C VAL A 353 15.62 -9.58 -32.84
N SER A 354 15.91 -10.44 -31.89
CA SER A 354 16.02 -11.88 -32.14
C SER A 354 14.69 -12.49 -32.59
N LYS A 355 14.74 -13.50 -33.47
CA LYS A 355 13.54 -14.26 -33.89
C LYS A 355 12.79 -14.85 -32.73
N LYS A 356 13.49 -15.20 -31.65
CA LYS A 356 12.88 -15.71 -30.42
C LYS A 356 12.03 -14.65 -29.73
N GLU A 357 12.55 -13.44 -29.55
CA GLU A 357 11.82 -12.33 -28.91
C GLU A 357 10.60 -11.93 -29.75
N ILE A 358 10.72 -11.93 -31.09
CA ILE A 358 9.59 -11.66 -32.00
C ILE A 358 8.48 -12.70 -31.78
N ALA A 359 8.82 -13.98 -31.82
CA ALA A 359 7.85 -15.06 -31.62
C ALA A 359 7.20 -15.01 -30.23
N GLU A 360 7.96 -14.66 -29.19
CA GLU A 360 7.43 -14.47 -27.84
C GLU A 360 6.44 -13.30 -27.74
N GLN A 361 6.71 -12.19 -28.43
CA GLN A 361 5.80 -11.03 -28.46
C GLN A 361 4.52 -11.34 -29.26
N GLU A 362 4.64 -11.95 -30.44
CA GLU A 362 3.48 -12.38 -31.23
C GLU A 362 2.56 -13.30 -30.44
N HIS A 363 3.15 -14.29 -29.79
CA HIS A 363 2.41 -15.26 -28.99
C HIS A 363 1.74 -14.60 -27.77
N LEU A 364 2.43 -13.71 -27.08
CA LEU A 364 1.87 -12.95 -25.96
C LEU A 364 0.65 -12.14 -26.41
N LEU A 365 0.71 -11.44 -27.54
CA LEU A 365 -0.40 -10.66 -28.05
C LEU A 365 -1.64 -11.54 -28.36
N GLN A 366 -1.42 -12.76 -28.86
CA GLN A 366 -2.51 -13.71 -29.13
C GLN A 366 -3.20 -14.23 -27.86
N CYS A 367 -2.41 -14.55 -26.82
CA CYS A 367 -2.93 -15.14 -25.57
C CYS A 367 -3.42 -14.06 -24.57
N TRP A 368 -3.04 -12.82 -24.73
CA TRP A 368 -3.26 -11.79 -23.73
C TRP A 368 -4.73 -11.54 -23.36
N PRO A 369 -5.69 -11.51 -24.29
CA PRO A 369 -7.11 -11.30 -23.94
C PRO A 369 -7.63 -12.34 -22.93
N ASP A 370 -7.27 -13.61 -23.09
CA ASP A 370 -7.67 -14.69 -22.19
C ASP A 370 -6.98 -14.58 -20.83
N ILE A 371 -5.70 -14.24 -20.85
CA ILE A 371 -4.92 -13.98 -19.62
C ILE A 371 -5.55 -12.83 -18.83
N GLN A 372 -5.79 -11.71 -19.48
CA GLN A 372 -6.37 -10.52 -18.86
C GLN A 372 -7.73 -10.81 -18.23
N ASN A 373 -8.63 -11.45 -18.99
CA ASN A 373 -9.97 -11.79 -18.51
C ASN A 373 -9.92 -12.66 -17.25
N LYS A 374 -9.04 -13.65 -17.21
CA LYS A 374 -8.89 -14.53 -16.06
C LYS A 374 -8.27 -13.85 -14.85
N LEU A 375 -7.40 -12.87 -15.06
CA LEU A 375 -6.74 -12.12 -13.99
C LEU A 375 -7.58 -10.93 -13.48
N ALA A 376 -8.72 -10.61 -14.12
CA ALA A 376 -9.47 -9.39 -13.84
C ALA A 376 -10.07 -9.31 -12.43
N ALA A 377 -10.47 -10.43 -11.85
CA ALA A 377 -11.17 -10.49 -10.57
C ALA A 377 -10.38 -11.32 -9.54
N PRO A 378 -9.76 -10.71 -8.53
CA PRO A 378 -9.07 -11.45 -7.46
C PRO A 378 -9.97 -12.50 -6.78
N ALA A 379 -11.24 -12.18 -6.58
CA ALA A 379 -12.22 -13.08 -5.95
C ALA A 379 -12.42 -14.40 -6.70
N SER A 380 -12.12 -14.47 -8.01
CA SER A 380 -12.25 -15.72 -8.79
C SER A 380 -11.22 -16.80 -8.41
N PHE A 381 -10.19 -16.45 -7.65
CA PHE A 381 -9.15 -17.37 -7.17
C PHE A 381 -9.40 -17.86 -5.74
N GLU A 382 -10.65 -17.80 -5.28
CA GLU A 382 -11.01 -18.17 -3.92
C GLU A 382 -10.64 -19.63 -3.61
N LEU A 383 -9.88 -19.78 -2.52
CA LEU A 383 -9.70 -21.01 -1.78
C LEU A 383 -10.12 -20.74 -0.34
N THR A 384 -10.76 -21.70 0.31
CA THR A 384 -11.18 -21.57 1.71
C THR A 384 -9.96 -21.58 2.63
N ALA A 385 -9.91 -20.63 3.56
CA ALA A 385 -8.87 -20.60 4.59
C ALA A 385 -8.87 -21.89 5.43
N PRO A 386 -7.71 -22.44 5.78
CA PRO A 386 -7.62 -23.72 6.48
C PRO A 386 -8.15 -23.66 7.91
N ASN A 387 -8.88 -24.69 8.33
CA ASN A 387 -9.47 -24.75 9.68
C ASN A 387 -8.43 -24.63 10.81
N SER A 388 -7.23 -25.15 10.62
CA SER A 388 -6.13 -25.03 11.59
C SER A 388 -5.74 -23.57 11.84
N LEU A 389 -5.74 -22.72 10.81
CA LEU A 389 -5.53 -21.29 10.96
C LEU A 389 -6.73 -20.60 11.64
N LEU A 390 -7.96 -20.90 11.16
CA LEU A 390 -9.18 -20.27 11.66
C LEU A 390 -9.42 -20.60 13.15
N ASN A 391 -9.27 -21.85 13.55
CA ASN A 391 -9.40 -22.31 14.94
C ASN A 391 -8.36 -21.61 15.82
N ASN A 392 -7.12 -21.51 15.35
CA ASN A 392 -6.05 -20.87 16.13
C ASN A 392 -6.28 -19.36 16.31
N ILE A 393 -6.84 -18.67 15.31
CA ILE A 393 -7.29 -17.28 15.47
C ILE A 393 -8.38 -17.16 16.52
N ALA A 394 -9.39 -18.04 16.46
CA ALA A 394 -10.49 -18.05 17.42
C ALA A 394 -10.00 -18.34 18.86
N GLU A 395 -9.05 -19.25 19.04
CA GLU A 395 -8.41 -19.55 20.33
C GLU A 395 -7.69 -18.32 20.90
N GLN A 396 -6.95 -17.58 20.08
CA GLN A 396 -6.27 -16.35 20.51
C GLN A 396 -7.28 -15.27 20.93
N GLN A 397 -8.38 -15.11 20.20
CA GLN A 397 -9.42 -14.14 20.53
C GLN A 397 -10.19 -14.52 21.82
N ALA A 398 -10.38 -15.80 22.08
CA ALA A 398 -11.02 -16.28 23.30
C ALA A 398 -10.22 -15.97 24.57
N GLN A 399 -8.91 -15.73 24.46
CA GLN A 399 -8.05 -15.34 25.58
C GLN A 399 -8.16 -13.85 25.96
N GLY A 400 -8.89 -13.05 25.19
CA GLY A 400 -9.12 -11.64 25.42
C GLY A 400 -8.83 -10.76 24.23
N LYS A 401 -8.91 -9.43 24.41
CA LYS A 401 -8.63 -8.46 23.35
C LYS A 401 -7.13 -8.48 22.98
N VAL A 402 -6.83 -9.00 21.82
CA VAL A 402 -5.46 -9.04 21.28
C VAL A 402 -5.40 -8.14 20.06
N VAL A 403 -4.38 -7.29 19.96
CA VAL A 403 -4.10 -6.49 18.77
C VAL A 403 -3.66 -7.38 17.62
N TYR A 404 -3.91 -6.95 16.38
CA TYR A 404 -3.69 -7.78 15.18
C TYR A 404 -2.28 -8.34 15.06
N THR A 405 -1.26 -7.50 15.25
CA THR A 405 0.13 -7.95 15.09
C THR A 405 0.51 -9.03 16.10
N LYS A 406 0.05 -8.91 17.35
CA LYS A 406 0.26 -9.91 18.39
C LYS A 406 -0.55 -11.17 18.15
N LEU A 407 -1.79 -11.04 17.69
CA LEU A 407 -2.61 -12.19 17.31
C LEU A 407 -1.89 -13.04 16.27
N VAL A 408 -1.38 -12.41 15.22
CA VAL A 408 -0.67 -13.11 14.13
C VAL A 408 0.65 -13.72 14.63
N GLN A 409 1.42 -12.99 15.44
CA GLN A 409 2.68 -13.53 16.01
C GLN A 409 2.45 -14.76 16.88
N ASN A 410 1.36 -14.79 17.63
CA ASN A 410 1.02 -15.86 18.57
C ASN A 410 0.36 -17.09 17.91
N LEU A 411 0.11 -17.06 16.61
CA LEU A 411 -0.39 -18.24 15.89
C LEU A 411 0.59 -19.41 16.05
N SER A 412 0.04 -20.62 16.21
CA SER A 412 0.84 -21.84 16.25
C SER A 412 1.62 -22.05 14.95
N GLN A 413 2.68 -22.83 15.00
CA GLN A 413 3.46 -23.16 13.80
C GLN A 413 2.59 -23.87 12.75
N GLU A 414 1.68 -24.75 13.18
CA GLU A 414 0.75 -25.42 12.28
C GLU A 414 -0.21 -24.42 11.61
N GLY A 415 -0.79 -23.49 12.38
CA GLY A 415 -1.66 -22.42 11.87
C GLY A 415 -0.93 -21.53 10.85
N LYS A 416 0.30 -21.09 11.17
CA LYS A 416 1.12 -20.33 10.25
C LYS A 416 1.46 -21.09 8.97
N GLN A 417 1.88 -22.34 9.10
CA GLN A 417 2.29 -23.14 7.94
C GLN A 417 1.12 -23.46 7.00
N SER A 418 -0.04 -23.82 7.55
CA SER A 418 -1.24 -24.04 6.75
C SER A 418 -1.73 -22.77 6.06
N GLY A 419 -1.67 -21.63 6.76
CA GLY A 419 -2.00 -20.34 6.19
C GLY A 419 -1.04 -19.90 5.07
N LYS A 420 0.27 -20.09 5.27
CA LYS A 420 1.29 -19.83 4.22
C LYS A 420 1.03 -20.68 2.98
N GLN A 421 0.75 -21.98 3.17
CA GLN A 421 0.47 -22.87 2.05
C GLN A 421 -0.82 -22.48 1.32
N TRP A 422 -1.86 -22.07 2.03
CA TRP A 422 -3.12 -21.59 1.47
C TRP A 422 -2.90 -20.35 0.59
N LEU A 423 -2.26 -19.31 1.10
CA LEU A 423 -1.97 -18.08 0.34
C LEU A 423 -1.04 -18.33 -0.84
N LYS A 424 -0.04 -19.19 -0.65
CA LYS A 424 0.85 -19.62 -1.72
C LYS A 424 0.09 -20.34 -2.84
N SER A 425 -0.87 -21.20 -2.51
CA SER A 425 -1.70 -21.89 -3.50
C SER A 425 -2.57 -20.91 -4.28
N ILE A 426 -3.12 -19.88 -3.64
CA ILE A 426 -3.85 -18.79 -4.33
C ILE A 426 -2.92 -18.09 -5.32
N ALA A 427 -1.75 -17.65 -4.87
CA ALA A 427 -0.79 -16.96 -5.72
C ALA A 427 -0.29 -17.85 -6.88
N GLU A 428 -0.08 -19.15 -6.64
CA GLU A 428 0.30 -20.11 -7.67
C GLU A 428 -0.81 -20.30 -8.72
N ASN A 429 -2.08 -20.34 -8.31
CA ASN A 429 -3.20 -20.42 -9.25
C ASN A 429 -3.21 -19.23 -10.21
N VAL A 430 -2.96 -18.03 -9.71
CA VAL A 430 -2.83 -16.82 -10.54
C VAL A 430 -1.65 -16.92 -11.52
N ARG A 431 -0.49 -17.37 -11.05
CA ARG A 431 0.70 -17.58 -11.90
C ARG A 431 0.46 -18.64 -12.97
N ASN A 432 -0.28 -19.69 -12.62
CA ASN A 432 -0.61 -20.79 -13.53
C ASN A 432 -1.49 -20.34 -14.68
N VAL A 433 -2.41 -19.39 -14.48
CA VAL A 433 -3.18 -18.81 -15.60
C VAL A 433 -2.26 -18.32 -16.70
N PHE A 434 -1.24 -17.54 -16.36
CA PHE A 434 -0.28 -17.06 -17.34
C PHE A 434 0.55 -18.18 -17.95
N ALA A 435 1.04 -19.10 -17.13
CA ALA A 435 1.89 -20.20 -17.59
C ALA A 435 1.17 -21.18 -18.53
N GLU A 436 -0.10 -21.47 -18.27
CA GLU A 436 -0.93 -22.35 -19.09
C GLU A 436 -1.31 -21.71 -20.41
N GLU A 437 -1.75 -20.46 -20.40
CA GLU A 437 -2.11 -19.76 -21.66
C GLU A 437 -0.89 -19.64 -22.59
N ILE A 438 0.28 -19.32 -22.04
CA ILE A 438 1.53 -19.26 -22.82
C ILE A 438 1.97 -20.66 -23.34
N LYS A 439 1.54 -21.75 -22.73
CA LYS A 439 1.86 -23.11 -23.22
C LYS A 439 0.92 -23.59 -24.33
N LYS A 440 -0.33 -23.15 -24.36
CA LYS A 440 -1.34 -23.60 -25.34
C LYS A 440 -0.99 -23.27 -26.80
N GLY A 441 -0.16 -22.30 -27.05
CA GLY A 441 0.23 -21.84 -28.38
C GLY A 441 1.60 -22.35 -28.85
N LYS A 442 2.25 -23.22 -28.09
CA LYS A 442 3.49 -23.89 -28.49
C LYS A 442 3.18 -25.31 -28.95
#